data_77d6d967a8b3317c301c5ab40e6b1428
#
_entry.id   77d6d967a8b3317c301c5ab40e6b1428
#
_cell.length_a   1.000
_cell.length_b   1.000
_cell.length_c   1.000
_cell.angle_alpha   90.00
_cell.angle_beta   90.00
_cell.angle_gamma   90.00
#
_symmetry.space_group_name_H-M   'P 1'
#
loop_
_entity.id
_entity.type
_entity.pdbx_description
1 polymer ?
#
loop_
_entity_poly.entity_id
_entity_poly.type
_entity_poly.pdbx_seq_one_letter_code
_entity_poly.pdbx_strand_id
1 'polypeptide(L)'
;MPLETLDAPPVAVEVVLLRHDPTEGFTYRQLATALRRGMRPDQAARGLALLGEGDDRHVVHSTSWRATRQGGITLTYLVHPDPAPGRPGIPLPEPHVIAYAARPGHPTPPGLEMEHVVAHAVRHLAFLEGSDPAIAAHLATHPELVRSLRSLPATTAGEIQYA
;
A
#
# COMPACT_ATOMS: atom_id res chain seq x y z
N MET A 1 7.47 -23.11 -25.09
CA MET A 1 8.72 -22.54 -24.51
C MET A 1 8.61 -22.59 -23.00
N PRO A 2 9.55 -23.17 -22.30
CA PRO A 2 9.55 -23.09 -20.86
C PRO A 2 9.77 -21.63 -20.43
N LEU A 3 8.98 -21.15 -19.46
CA LEU A 3 9.08 -19.79 -18.88
C LEU A 3 10.45 -19.48 -18.24
N GLU A 4 11.28 -20.50 -18.08
CA GLU A 4 12.61 -20.41 -17.44
C GLU A 4 13.65 -19.62 -18.23
N THR A 5 13.39 -19.30 -19.50
CA THR A 5 14.31 -18.55 -20.38
C THR A 5 13.94 -17.10 -20.60
N LEU A 6 12.85 -16.61 -20.01
CA LEU A 6 12.54 -15.19 -20.04
C LEU A 6 13.33 -14.48 -18.94
N ASP A 7 14.18 -13.55 -19.34
CA ASP A 7 14.77 -12.59 -18.40
C ASP A 7 13.62 -11.84 -17.72
N ALA A 8 13.36 -12.18 -16.46
CA ALA A 8 12.28 -11.53 -15.71
C ALA A 8 12.63 -10.05 -15.51
N PRO A 9 11.66 -9.14 -15.70
CA PRO A 9 11.90 -7.73 -15.44
C PRO A 9 12.31 -7.53 -13.97
N PRO A 10 13.14 -6.49 -13.69
CA PRO A 10 13.50 -6.18 -12.32
C PRO A 10 12.24 -5.82 -11.51
N VAL A 11 12.10 -6.41 -10.33
CA VAL A 11 10.99 -6.18 -9.42
C VAL A 11 11.53 -5.49 -8.16
N ALA A 12 10.89 -4.41 -7.75
CA ALA A 12 11.09 -3.77 -6.46
C ALA A 12 9.88 -3.99 -5.55
N VAL A 13 10.12 -4.08 -4.27
CA VAL A 13 9.09 -4.06 -3.23
C VAL A 13 9.20 -2.75 -2.47
N GLU A 14 8.09 -2.07 -2.36
CA GLU A 14 7.92 -0.83 -1.62
C GLU A 14 6.93 -1.05 -0.49
N VAL A 15 7.21 -0.50 0.68
CA VAL A 15 6.35 -0.61 1.86
C VAL A 15 5.93 0.78 2.32
N VAL A 16 4.64 0.97 2.46
CA VAL A 16 4.00 2.10 3.13
C VAL A 16 3.71 1.69 4.57
N LEU A 17 4.44 2.27 5.51
CA LEU A 17 4.26 2.07 6.95
C LEU A 17 3.30 3.13 7.46
N LEU A 18 2.02 2.74 7.64
CA LEU A 18 0.93 3.67 7.90
C LEU A 18 0.73 3.92 9.40
N ARG A 19 0.47 5.18 9.73
CA ARG A 19 0.01 5.64 11.05
C ARG A 19 -1.26 6.44 10.92
N HIS A 20 -2.02 6.46 11.98
CA HIS A 20 -3.18 7.33 12.12
C HIS A 20 -3.22 7.93 13.52
N ASP A 21 -3.41 9.23 13.58
CA ASP A 21 -3.68 9.98 14.79
C ASP A 21 -5.03 10.70 14.66
N PRO A 22 -5.90 10.68 15.68
CA PRO A 22 -7.22 11.33 15.61
C PRO A 22 -7.17 12.83 15.32
N THR A 23 -6.08 13.49 15.70
CA THR A 23 -5.90 14.95 15.54
C THR A 23 -5.12 15.30 14.28
N GLU A 24 -4.03 14.55 14.01
CA GLU A 24 -3.11 14.84 12.91
C GLU A 24 -3.49 14.10 11.61
N GLY A 25 -4.36 13.08 11.69
CA GLY A 25 -4.77 12.28 10.55
C GLY A 25 -3.75 11.19 10.18
N PHE A 26 -3.62 10.93 8.88
CA PHE A 26 -2.72 9.92 8.37
C PHE A 26 -1.30 10.46 8.19
N THR A 27 -0.34 9.66 8.60
CA THR A 27 1.08 9.84 8.28
C THR A 27 1.67 8.50 7.82
N TYR A 28 2.75 8.54 7.07
CA TYR A 28 3.39 7.33 6.57
C TYR A 28 4.91 7.46 6.53
N ARG A 29 5.58 6.33 6.52
CA ARG A 29 6.97 6.19 6.10
C ARG A 29 7.01 5.28 4.89
N GLN A 30 7.99 5.49 4.02
CA GLN A 30 8.22 4.68 2.83
C GLN A 30 9.58 4.03 2.91
N LEU A 31 9.64 2.74 2.61
CA LEU A 31 10.87 1.97 2.43
C LEU A 31 10.76 1.15 1.16
N ALA A 32 11.88 0.90 0.49
CA ALA A 32 11.89 0.09 -0.73
C ALA A 32 13.17 -0.74 -0.84
N THR A 33 13.08 -1.85 -1.54
CA THR A 33 14.22 -2.71 -1.87
C THR A 33 13.99 -3.43 -3.20
N ALA A 34 15.08 -3.81 -3.87
CA ALA A 34 14.98 -4.73 -4.99
C ALA A 34 14.60 -6.13 -4.49
N LEU A 35 13.68 -6.79 -5.18
CA LEU A 35 13.32 -8.17 -4.87
C LEU A 35 14.43 -9.11 -5.31
N ARG A 36 14.96 -9.87 -4.36
CA ARG A 36 16.01 -10.87 -4.65
C ARG A 36 15.40 -12.13 -5.28
N ARG A 37 16.13 -12.77 -6.17
CA ARG A 37 15.74 -14.05 -6.76
C ARG A 37 15.44 -15.08 -5.65
N GLY A 38 14.30 -15.76 -5.76
CA GLY A 38 13.87 -16.77 -4.79
C GLY A 38 13.21 -16.23 -3.53
N MET A 39 13.16 -14.90 -3.34
CA MET A 39 12.45 -14.28 -2.24
C MET A 39 11.03 -13.94 -2.66
N ARG A 40 10.05 -14.24 -1.80
CA ARG A 40 8.66 -13.78 -2.02
C ARG A 40 8.51 -12.29 -1.70
N PRO A 41 7.65 -11.58 -2.44
CA PRO A 41 7.43 -10.14 -2.19
C PRO A 41 6.96 -9.81 -0.77
N ASP A 42 6.11 -10.65 -0.18
CA ASP A 42 5.65 -10.47 1.21
C ASP A 42 6.77 -10.64 2.24
N GLN A 43 7.73 -11.55 1.99
CA GLN A 43 8.92 -11.67 2.83
C GLN A 43 9.81 -10.43 2.74
N ALA A 44 9.99 -9.88 1.54
CA ALA A 44 10.74 -8.64 1.35
C ALA A 44 10.06 -7.46 2.08
N ALA A 45 8.72 -7.36 1.99
CA ALA A 45 7.95 -6.33 2.69
C ALA A 45 8.08 -6.46 4.22
N ARG A 46 7.95 -7.66 4.77
CA ARG A 46 8.14 -7.93 6.19
C ARG A 46 9.57 -7.61 6.64
N GLY A 47 10.57 -7.97 5.83
CA GLY A 47 11.97 -7.66 6.12
C GLY A 47 12.24 -6.16 6.20
N LEU A 48 11.68 -5.37 5.27
CA LEU A 48 11.77 -3.90 5.29
C LEU A 48 11.13 -3.31 6.56
N ALA A 49 10.01 -3.86 6.99
CA ALA A 49 9.29 -3.44 8.19
C ALA A 49 9.90 -4.01 9.49
N LEU A 50 10.92 -4.86 9.40
CA LEU A 50 11.53 -5.59 10.52
C LEU A 50 10.52 -6.48 11.26
N LEU A 51 9.59 -7.09 10.54
CA LEU A 51 8.58 -8.01 11.07
C LEU A 51 8.97 -9.46 10.79
N GLY A 52 8.80 -10.32 11.79
CA GLY A 52 8.96 -11.77 11.62
C GLY A 52 7.83 -12.39 10.78
N GLU A 53 8.06 -13.59 10.25
CA GLU A 53 7.04 -14.32 9.45
C GLU A 53 5.78 -14.65 10.26
N GLY A 54 5.90 -14.87 11.58
CA GLY A 54 4.79 -15.15 12.50
C GLY A 54 4.18 -13.92 13.15
N ASP A 55 4.53 -12.71 12.73
CA ASP A 55 3.94 -11.50 13.28
C ASP A 55 2.50 -11.35 12.79
N ASP A 56 1.54 -11.41 13.71
CA ASP A 56 0.10 -11.25 13.51
C ASP A 56 -0.46 -9.93 14.06
N ARG A 57 0.40 -9.11 14.66
CA ARG A 57 0.02 -7.80 15.22
C ARG A 57 0.00 -6.69 14.19
N HIS A 58 0.47 -6.97 12.99
CA HIS A 58 0.53 -6.02 11.89
C HIS A 58 -0.22 -6.56 10.68
N VAL A 59 -1.00 -5.71 10.05
CA VAL A 59 -1.49 -5.95 8.68
C VAL A 59 -0.29 -5.79 7.74
N VAL A 60 -0.06 -6.77 6.89
CA VAL A 60 0.88 -6.69 5.76
C VAL A 60 0.11 -7.12 4.51
N HIS A 61 -0.26 -6.17 3.67
CA HIS A 61 -1.12 -6.44 2.53
C HIS A 61 -0.63 -5.74 1.27
N SER A 62 -0.62 -6.45 0.15
CA SER A 62 -0.29 -5.82 -1.13
C SER A 62 -1.46 -4.94 -1.58
N THR A 63 -1.18 -3.72 -2.02
CA THR A 63 -2.22 -2.74 -2.36
C THR A 63 -2.24 -2.36 -3.82
N SER A 64 -1.10 -2.35 -4.47
CA SER A 64 -0.99 -1.96 -5.88
C SER A 64 0.33 -2.41 -6.50
N TRP A 65 0.42 -2.24 -7.79
CA TRP A 65 1.66 -2.36 -8.54
C TRP A 65 1.72 -1.27 -9.61
N ARG A 66 2.91 -0.93 -10.05
CA ARG A 66 3.11 -0.01 -11.17
C ARG A 66 4.35 -0.38 -11.98
N ALA A 67 4.31 -0.10 -13.28
CA ALA A 67 5.48 -0.20 -14.13
C ALA A 67 6.44 0.97 -13.85
N THR A 68 7.73 0.69 -13.88
CA THR A 68 8.77 1.73 -13.84
C THR A 68 9.14 2.17 -15.25
N ARG A 69 9.69 3.38 -15.38
CA ARG A 69 10.16 3.89 -16.68
C ARG A 69 11.26 3.03 -17.31
N GLN A 70 11.96 2.23 -16.51
CA GLN A 70 13.05 1.35 -16.95
C GLN A 70 12.59 -0.07 -17.28
N GLY A 71 11.27 -0.30 -17.37
CA GLY A 71 10.72 -1.60 -17.72
C GLY A 71 10.61 -2.59 -16.56
N GLY A 72 10.80 -2.13 -15.33
CA GLY A 72 10.58 -2.94 -14.12
C GLY A 72 9.18 -2.81 -13.55
N ILE A 73 8.94 -3.48 -12.44
CA ILE A 73 7.68 -3.45 -11.67
C ILE A 73 7.99 -3.09 -10.23
N THR A 74 7.20 -2.19 -9.65
CA THR A 74 7.18 -1.94 -8.20
C THR A 74 5.89 -2.51 -7.63
N LEU A 75 6.02 -3.37 -6.63
CA LEU A 75 4.91 -3.89 -5.83
C LEU A 75 4.82 -3.08 -4.54
N THR A 76 3.65 -2.53 -4.25
CA THR A 76 3.41 -1.73 -3.04
C THR A 76 2.68 -2.55 -2.00
N TYR A 77 3.23 -2.59 -0.80
CA TYR A 77 2.63 -3.19 0.39
C TYR A 77 2.30 -2.10 1.42
N LEU A 78 1.18 -2.26 2.09
CA LEU A 78 0.83 -1.48 3.28
C LEU A 78 1.13 -2.31 4.51
N VAL A 79 1.75 -1.68 5.51
CA VAL A 79 1.95 -2.21 6.86
C VAL A 79 1.27 -1.29 7.85
N HIS A 80 0.42 -1.84 8.72
CA HIS A 80 -0.24 -1.11 9.80
C HIS A 80 -0.34 -1.97 11.07
N PRO A 81 -0.08 -1.37 12.24
CA PRO A 81 0.51 -0.05 12.47
C PRO A 81 1.99 0.01 12.06
N ASP A 82 2.54 1.21 11.92
CA ASP A 82 3.98 1.37 11.71
C ASP A 82 4.76 0.79 12.91
N PRO A 83 5.65 -0.19 12.72
CA PRO A 83 6.39 -0.82 13.82
C PRO A 83 7.44 0.09 14.47
N ALA A 84 7.72 1.26 13.89
CA ALA A 84 8.67 2.24 14.44
C ALA A 84 8.03 3.64 14.56
N PRO A 85 7.03 3.81 15.45
CA PRO A 85 6.25 5.05 15.55
C PRO A 85 7.07 6.26 16.00
N GLY A 86 8.23 6.05 16.61
CA GLY A 86 9.14 7.14 17.00
C GLY A 86 9.96 7.74 15.85
N ARG A 87 9.92 7.15 14.64
CA ARG A 87 10.61 7.72 13.49
C ARG A 87 9.74 8.78 12.81
N PRO A 88 10.35 9.84 12.23
CA PRO A 88 9.57 10.85 11.50
C PRO A 88 8.71 10.23 10.40
N GLY A 89 7.46 10.70 10.29
CA GLY A 89 6.52 10.32 9.23
C GLY A 89 6.23 11.51 8.31
N ILE A 90 5.73 11.20 7.12
CA ILE A 90 5.28 12.18 6.13
C ILE A 90 3.77 12.30 6.27
N PRO A 91 3.21 13.51 6.46
CA PRO A 91 1.76 13.70 6.49
C PRO A 91 1.11 13.32 5.15
N LEU A 92 -0.09 12.75 5.23
CA LEU A 92 -0.99 12.53 4.09
C LEU A 92 -2.23 13.40 4.28
N PRO A 93 -2.22 14.66 3.81
CA PRO A 93 -3.30 15.61 4.10
C PRO A 93 -4.60 15.26 3.38
N GLU A 94 -4.52 14.61 2.22
CA GLU A 94 -5.66 14.33 1.35
C GLU A 94 -5.77 12.82 1.03
N PRO A 95 -6.13 11.97 2.01
CA PRO A 95 -6.20 10.52 1.81
C PRO A 95 -7.29 10.08 0.82
N HIS A 96 -8.16 10.99 0.42
CA HIS A 96 -9.22 10.76 -0.55
C HIS A 96 -8.80 11.07 -2.00
N VAL A 97 -7.67 11.74 -2.22
CA VAL A 97 -7.19 12.10 -3.55
C VAL A 97 -6.34 10.98 -4.11
N ILE A 98 -6.84 10.32 -5.15
CA ILE A 98 -6.11 9.30 -5.91
C ILE A 98 -5.88 9.79 -7.33
N ALA A 99 -4.76 9.38 -7.93
CA ALA A 99 -4.51 9.63 -9.34
C ALA A 99 -5.09 8.50 -10.20
N TYR A 100 -5.66 8.86 -11.33
CA TYR A 100 -6.14 7.92 -12.33
C TYR A 100 -5.77 8.38 -13.74
N ALA A 101 -5.67 7.43 -14.65
CA ALA A 101 -5.35 7.73 -16.03
C ALA A 101 -6.61 8.22 -16.80
N ALA A 102 -6.43 9.21 -17.65
CA ALA A 102 -7.51 9.74 -18.49
C ALA A 102 -7.97 8.76 -19.60
N ARG A 103 -7.20 7.67 -19.81
CA ARG A 103 -7.48 6.68 -20.87
C ARG A 103 -7.41 5.28 -20.27
N PRO A 104 -8.38 4.40 -20.54
CA PRO A 104 -8.43 3.05 -19.94
C PRO A 104 -7.26 2.14 -20.33
N GLY A 105 -6.58 2.39 -21.45
CA GLY A 105 -5.39 1.64 -21.87
C GLY A 105 -4.07 2.10 -21.23
N HIS A 106 -4.10 3.08 -20.34
CA HIS A 106 -2.92 3.64 -19.69
C HIS A 106 -3.02 3.47 -18.17
N PRO A 107 -2.59 2.35 -17.60
CA PRO A 107 -2.82 2.02 -16.19
C PRO A 107 -2.07 2.91 -15.20
N THR A 108 -0.95 3.51 -15.63
CA THR A 108 -0.19 4.45 -14.78
C THR A 108 -0.54 5.88 -15.17
N PRO A 109 -1.16 6.67 -14.28
CA PRO A 109 -1.47 8.07 -14.55
C PRO A 109 -0.19 8.90 -14.74
N PRO A 110 -0.20 9.90 -15.65
CA PRO A 110 0.88 10.87 -15.70
C PRO A 110 0.91 11.69 -14.40
N GLY A 111 2.10 12.03 -13.91
CA GLY A 111 2.24 12.85 -12.70
C GLY A 111 1.87 12.10 -11.40
N LEU A 112 1.97 10.77 -11.41
CA LEU A 112 1.76 9.98 -10.20
C LEU A 112 2.81 10.32 -9.15
N GLU A 113 2.37 10.87 -8.02
CA GLU A 113 3.19 11.17 -6.85
C GLU A 113 3.02 10.07 -5.78
N MET A 114 3.98 10.00 -4.85
CA MET A 114 3.93 9.01 -3.76
C MET A 114 2.68 9.17 -2.89
N GLU A 115 2.23 10.38 -2.66
CA GLU A 115 0.99 10.66 -1.93
C GLU A 115 -0.24 9.99 -2.56
N HIS A 116 -0.32 9.92 -3.88
CA HIS A 116 -1.39 9.21 -4.59
C HIS A 116 -1.32 7.69 -4.36
N VAL A 117 -0.11 7.13 -4.34
CA VAL A 117 0.10 5.70 -4.05
C VAL A 117 -0.32 5.38 -2.63
N VAL A 118 0.03 6.24 -1.67
CA VAL A 118 -0.36 6.07 -0.25
C VAL A 118 -1.85 6.26 -0.07
N ALA A 119 -2.46 7.27 -0.69
CA ALA A 119 -3.91 7.47 -0.66
C ALA A 119 -4.66 6.25 -1.21
N HIS A 120 -4.17 5.65 -2.29
CA HIS A 120 -4.72 4.41 -2.83
C HIS A 120 -4.59 3.25 -1.82
N ALA A 121 -3.45 3.12 -1.14
CA ALA A 121 -3.25 2.09 -0.13
C ALA A 121 -4.20 2.27 1.08
N VAL A 122 -4.44 3.51 1.52
CA VAL A 122 -5.40 3.82 2.58
C VAL A 122 -6.82 3.46 2.16
N ARG A 123 -7.22 3.77 0.93
CA ARG A 123 -8.53 3.37 0.39
C ARG A 123 -8.68 1.86 0.25
N HIS A 124 -7.62 1.19 -0.14
CA HIS A 124 -7.60 -0.27 -0.18
C HIS A 124 -7.80 -0.87 1.22
N LEU A 125 -7.17 -0.29 2.25
CA LEU A 125 -7.39 -0.68 3.65
C LEU A 125 -8.84 -0.44 4.08
N ALA A 126 -9.46 0.66 3.67
CA ALA A 126 -10.87 0.94 3.92
C ALA A 126 -11.78 -0.11 3.26
N PHE A 127 -11.47 -0.53 2.04
CA PHE A 127 -12.19 -1.62 1.36
C PHE A 127 -12.03 -2.95 2.11
N LEU A 128 -10.83 -3.28 2.54
CA LEU A 128 -10.55 -4.52 3.29
C LEU A 128 -11.24 -4.52 4.67
N GLU A 129 -11.37 -3.37 5.32
CA GLU A 129 -12.11 -3.26 6.59
C GLU A 129 -13.55 -3.75 6.44
N GLY A 130 -14.18 -3.48 5.31
CA GLY A 130 -15.54 -3.92 5.03
C GLY A 130 -15.67 -5.31 4.38
N SER A 131 -14.60 -5.90 3.87
CA SER A 131 -14.64 -7.09 3.02
C SER A 131 -13.80 -8.27 3.50
N ASP A 132 -12.79 -8.03 4.33
CA ASP A 132 -11.90 -9.07 4.85
C ASP A 132 -12.07 -9.20 6.37
N PRO A 133 -12.65 -10.32 6.87
CA PRO A 133 -12.90 -10.50 8.31
C PRO A 133 -11.65 -10.49 9.18
N ALA A 134 -10.50 -10.95 8.68
CA ALA A 134 -9.25 -10.96 9.43
C ALA A 134 -8.70 -9.54 9.59
N ILE A 135 -8.74 -8.75 8.52
CA ILE A 135 -8.35 -7.34 8.55
C ILE A 135 -9.32 -6.54 9.44
N ALA A 136 -10.63 -6.75 9.28
CA ALA A 136 -11.64 -6.10 10.12
C ALA A 136 -11.42 -6.37 11.61
N ALA A 137 -11.14 -7.62 11.99
CA ALA A 137 -10.85 -8.00 13.37
C ALA A 137 -9.59 -7.30 13.92
N HIS A 138 -8.54 -7.22 13.13
CA HIS A 138 -7.34 -6.46 13.49
C HIS A 138 -7.65 -4.97 13.67
N LEU A 139 -8.33 -4.35 12.72
CA LEU A 139 -8.64 -2.92 12.73
C LEU A 139 -9.63 -2.54 13.85
N ALA A 140 -10.45 -3.48 14.33
CA ALA A 140 -11.36 -3.25 15.45
C ALA A 140 -10.63 -2.81 16.74
N THR A 141 -9.34 -3.13 16.87
CA THR A 141 -8.50 -2.64 17.97
C THR A 141 -8.05 -1.18 17.80
N HIS A 142 -8.36 -0.56 16.66
CA HIS A 142 -8.02 0.82 16.30
C HIS A 142 -9.27 1.62 15.89
N PRO A 143 -10.22 1.88 16.81
CA PRO A 143 -11.53 2.45 16.46
C PRO A 143 -11.47 3.83 15.80
N GLU A 144 -10.49 4.64 16.14
CA GLU A 144 -10.31 5.97 15.51
C GLU A 144 -9.88 5.84 14.04
N LEU A 145 -8.99 4.89 13.74
CA LEU A 145 -8.62 4.59 12.36
C LEU A 145 -9.85 4.09 11.57
N VAL A 146 -10.61 3.15 12.13
CA VAL A 146 -11.83 2.63 11.47
C VAL A 146 -12.81 3.75 11.16
N ARG A 147 -13.02 4.69 12.09
CA ARG A 147 -13.88 5.86 11.86
C ARG A 147 -13.38 6.71 10.69
N SER A 148 -12.08 6.97 10.63
CA SER A 148 -11.48 7.72 9.54
C SER A 148 -11.56 6.97 8.20
N LEU A 149 -11.31 5.67 8.18
CA LEU A 149 -11.45 4.86 6.96
C LEU A 149 -12.88 4.88 6.42
N ARG A 150 -13.89 4.75 7.29
CA ARG A 150 -15.31 4.77 6.92
C ARG A 150 -15.80 6.14 6.44
N SER A 151 -15.10 7.21 6.75
CA SER A 151 -15.39 8.56 6.24
C SER A 151 -14.88 8.78 4.82
N LEU A 152 -14.01 7.91 4.29
CA LEU A 152 -13.52 8.01 2.93
C LEU A 152 -14.62 7.59 1.93
N PRO A 153 -14.60 8.14 0.70
CA PRO A 153 -15.54 7.73 -0.34
C PRO A 153 -15.50 6.21 -0.54
N ALA A 154 -16.67 5.57 -0.53
CA ALA A 154 -16.80 4.13 -0.73
C ALA A 154 -16.54 3.79 -2.20
N THR A 155 -15.28 3.55 -2.54
CA THR A 155 -14.90 3.03 -3.85
C THR A 155 -13.98 1.84 -3.66
N THR A 156 -14.18 0.81 -4.47
CA THR A 156 -13.24 -0.31 -4.52
C THR A 156 -11.88 0.18 -5.00
N ALA A 157 -10.81 -0.38 -4.45
CA ALA A 157 -9.48 -0.18 -4.97
C ALA A 157 -9.46 -0.66 -6.44
N GLY A 158 -9.33 0.26 -7.38
CA GLY A 158 -9.40 -0.04 -8.82
C GLY A 158 -10.68 0.41 -9.53
N GLU A 159 -11.70 0.88 -8.83
CA GLU A 159 -12.80 1.59 -9.48
C GLU A 159 -12.32 2.97 -9.94
N ILE A 160 -12.37 3.17 -11.25
CA ILE A 160 -12.12 4.47 -11.87
C ILE A 160 -13.40 5.28 -11.69
N GLN A 161 -13.38 6.26 -10.81
CA GLN A 161 -14.42 7.28 -10.78
C GLN A 161 -14.13 8.28 -11.90
N TYR A 162 -14.96 8.24 -12.92
CA TYR A 162 -15.00 9.32 -13.90
C TYR A 162 -15.71 10.51 -13.24
N ALA A 163 -14.99 11.62 -13.08
CA ALA A 163 -15.59 12.90 -12.77
C ALA A 163 -16.13 13.52 -14.05
#